data_773341110f5200ef4f67bcc0c4fd8f88
#
_entry.id   773341110f5200ef4f67bcc0c4fd8f88
#
_cell.length_a   1.000
_cell.length_b   1.000
_cell.length_c   1.000
_cell.angle_alpha   90.00
_cell.angle_beta   90.00
_cell.angle_gamma   90.00
#
_symmetry.space_group_name_H-M   'P 1'
#
loop_
_entity.id
_entity.type
_entity.pdbx_description
1 polymer ?
#
loop_
_entity_poly.entity_id
_entity_poly.type
_entity_poly.pdbx_seq_one_letter_code
_entity_poly.pdbx_strand_id
1 'polypeptide(L)'
;MELVVKKQTVLYVLLIFPILKINYLLHFPFFTLIYQLILLFDLGYCVILYLKRKQTPAEFVILFLLLEIWLYIQTYIKQGDIPEVMRVARSVICMAMIFDLFSNNIKSLMKCLYYYFFVFAVINLLLMVLFPNGIYSVYSAAYSTNTTEWLFGVGNVSISWHYPAVVVAWIYSTLLGNKKYGWYMSAVALISHLIDGSATTIVGILIILLIQNISFFRKILKPKVGCILVAAAFVIVVVQQKFDFLQPFIVGFLGKDMTFTGRLMIWKNAINAILKNPISGYGVMYSKDIPSLLGIMPDVDYIWAGATHCHDNYLQILFTGGLVAGVIYLLLYRSAIKQLTQNWEHPVAKVISGCLFSFFVIQISEAFDNCIIIYLVIVLAVNSKRLIDAYQEPDYEHV
;
A
#
# COMPACT_ATOMS: atom_id res chain seq x y z
N MET A 1 29.54 25.46 2.03
CA MET A 1 28.81 24.59 1.08
C MET A 1 27.34 25.04 1.04
N GLU A 2 27.00 25.92 0.11
CA GLU A 2 25.62 26.41 -0.02
C GLU A 2 24.76 25.23 -0.53
N LEU A 3 23.75 24.87 0.24
CA LEU A 3 22.72 23.89 -0.17
C LEU A 3 21.80 24.57 -1.21
N VAL A 4 22.20 24.51 -2.47
CA VAL A 4 21.33 24.93 -3.57
C VAL A 4 20.25 23.88 -3.76
N VAL A 5 19.11 24.05 -3.09
CA VAL A 5 17.94 23.17 -3.29
C VAL A 5 17.27 23.56 -4.60
N LYS A 6 17.27 22.65 -5.58
CA LYS A 6 16.60 22.88 -6.87
C LYS A 6 15.08 23.14 -6.62
N LYS A 7 14.51 24.18 -7.21
CA LYS A 7 13.06 24.55 -7.10
C LYS A 7 12.14 23.34 -7.33
N GLN A 8 12.52 22.45 -8.24
CA GLN A 8 11.80 21.25 -8.56
C GLN A 8 11.73 20.23 -7.41
N THR A 9 12.82 20.10 -6.64
CA THR A 9 12.86 19.24 -5.45
C THR A 9 11.87 19.74 -4.38
N VAL A 10 11.85 21.05 -4.14
CA VAL A 10 10.89 21.66 -3.20
C VAL A 10 9.43 21.36 -3.65
N LEU A 11 9.14 21.54 -4.93
CA LEU A 11 7.82 21.24 -5.47
C LEU A 11 7.43 19.77 -5.22
N TYR A 12 8.31 18.82 -5.53
CA TYR A 12 8.00 17.40 -5.31
C TYR A 12 7.79 17.06 -3.84
N VAL A 13 8.59 17.62 -2.94
CA VAL A 13 8.39 17.42 -1.49
C VAL A 13 7.03 17.97 -1.06
N LEU A 14 6.63 19.14 -1.53
CA LEU A 14 5.32 19.72 -1.21
C LEU A 14 4.18 18.84 -1.74
N LEU A 15 4.27 18.36 -2.99
CA LEU A 15 3.24 17.51 -3.62
C LEU A 15 3.10 16.14 -2.93
N ILE A 16 4.19 15.54 -2.45
CA ILE A 16 4.14 14.23 -1.78
C ILE A 16 3.80 14.31 -0.30
N PHE A 17 4.11 15.43 0.36
CA PHE A 17 3.95 15.60 1.80
C PHE A 17 2.52 15.31 2.31
N PRO A 18 1.43 15.83 1.70
CA PRO A 18 0.09 15.60 2.20
C PRO A 18 -0.44 14.18 1.90
N ILE A 19 0.24 13.44 1.00
CA ILE A 19 -0.08 12.05 0.67
C ILE A 19 0.63 11.11 1.61
N LEU A 20 1.90 11.36 1.92
CA LEU A 20 2.76 10.57 2.80
C LEU A 20 2.63 11.04 4.26
N LYS A 21 1.42 10.99 4.79
CA LYS A 21 1.10 11.44 6.16
C LYS A 21 1.81 10.58 7.21
N ILE A 22 2.34 11.22 8.23
CA ILE A 22 2.94 10.57 9.39
C ILE A 22 1.86 10.41 10.46
N ASN A 23 1.59 9.19 10.91
CA ASN A 23 0.50 8.89 11.85
C ASN A 23 0.59 9.71 13.13
N TYR A 24 1.78 9.82 13.72
CA TYR A 24 2.01 10.63 14.91
C TYR A 24 1.51 12.08 14.75
N LEU A 25 1.76 12.70 13.59
CA LEU A 25 1.35 14.09 13.33
C LEU A 25 -0.16 14.26 13.21
N LEU A 26 -0.89 13.19 12.84
CA LEU A 26 -2.34 13.22 12.72
C LEU A 26 -3.07 13.36 14.07
N HIS A 27 -2.39 13.08 15.19
CA HIS A 27 -2.93 13.34 16.54
C HIS A 27 -3.00 14.83 16.88
N PHE A 28 -2.32 15.69 16.11
CA PHE A 28 -2.38 17.13 16.31
C PHE A 28 -3.31 17.76 15.26
N PRO A 29 -4.43 18.37 15.66
CA PRO A 29 -5.41 18.95 14.71
C PRO A 29 -4.78 19.95 13.74
N PHE A 30 -3.77 20.69 14.18
CA PHE A 30 -3.02 21.64 13.36
C PHE A 30 -2.37 20.97 12.14
N PHE A 31 -1.66 19.84 12.33
CA PHE A 31 -1.06 19.12 11.21
C PHE A 31 -2.10 18.47 10.30
N THR A 32 -3.18 17.95 10.86
CA THR A 32 -4.31 17.42 10.08
C THR A 32 -4.89 18.49 9.15
N LEU A 33 -5.08 19.72 9.66
CA LEU A 33 -5.54 20.85 8.85
C LEU A 33 -4.52 21.21 7.75
N ILE A 34 -3.23 21.28 8.07
CA ILE A 34 -2.17 21.55 7.09
C ILE A 34 -2.18 20.51 5.97
N TYR A 35 -2.22 19.21 6.30
CA TYR A 35 -2.30 18.15 5.31
C TYR A 35 -3.51 18.30 4.38
N GLN A 36 -4.67 18.66 4.92
CA GLN A 36 -5.89 18.86 4.13
C GLN A 36 -5.78 20.07 3.20
N LEU A 37 -5.27 21.20 3.70
CA LEU A 37 -5.13 22.43 2.90
C LEU A 37 -4.12 22.24 1.76
N ILE A 38 -2.96 21.62 2.03
CA ILE A 38 -1.97 21.36 0.99
C ILE A 38 -2.53 20.36 -0.03
N LEU A 39 -3.21 19.30 0.40
CA LEU A 39 -3.83 18.33 -0.50
C LEU A 39 -4.86 18.96 -1.44
N LEU A 40 -5.69 19.87 -0.93
CA LEU A 40 -6.65 20.61 -1.77
C LEU A 40 -5.94 21.53 -2.76
N PHE A 41 -4.88 22.21 -2.32
CA PHE A 41 -4.03 23.00 -3.20
C PHE A 41 -3.41 22.14 -4.31
N ASP A 42 -2.85 20.98 -3.98
CA ASP A 42 -2.22 20.05 -4.93
C ASP A 42 -3.23 19.52 -5.96
N LEU A 43 -4.44 19.15 -5.52
CA LEU A 43 -5.52 18.76 -6.43
C LEU A 43 -5.87 19.88 -7.41
N GLY A 44 -6.07 21.09 -6.90
CA GLY A 44 -6.33 22.27 -7.74
C GLY A 44 -5.19 22.57 -8.71
N TYR A 45 -3.95 22.48 -8.23
CA TYR A 45 -2.75 22.64 -9.04
C TYR A 45 -2.65 21.61 -10.16
N CYS A 46 -2.89 20.33 -9.86
CA CYS A 46 -2.91 19.26 -10.87
C CYS A 46 -4.00 19.50 -11.93
N VAL A 47 -5.22 19.87 -11.52
CA VAL A 47 -6.30 20.21 -12.48
C VAL A 47 -5.90 21.37 -13.39
N ILE A 48 -5.34 22.45 -12.83
CA ILE A 48 -4.87 23.59 -13.60
C ILE A 48 -3.78 23.16 -14.59
N LEU A 49 -2.86 22.28 -14.19
CA LEU A 49 -1.82 21.76 -15.09
C LEU A 49 -2.39 20.95 -16.25
N TYR A 50 -3.37 20.08 -16.02
CA TYR A 50 -4.06 19.35 -17.11
C TYR A 50 -4.70 20.31 -18.09
N LEU A 51 -5.41 21.32 -17.60
CA LEU A 51 -6.05 22.33 -18.45
C LEU A 51 -5.03 23.14 -19.26
N LYS A 52 -3.97 23.64 -18.60
CA LYS A 52 -2.91 24.42 -19.26
C LYS A 52 -2.14 23.63 -20.32
N ARG A 53 -1.84 22.36 -20.05
CA ARG A 53 -1.11 21.48 -20.96
C ARG A 53 -2.01 20.84 -22.02
N LYS A 54 -3.32 21.00 -21.90
CA LYS A 54 -4.33 20.29 -22.73
C LYS A 54 -4.06 18.78 -22.77
N GLN A 55 -3.58 18.23 -21.64
CA GLN A 55 -3.22 16.82 -21.51
C GLN A 55 -4.45 16.04 -21.05
N THR A 56 -4.75 14.95 -21.74
CA THR A 56 -5.76 13.99 -21.27
C THR A 56 -5.16 13.15 -20.14
N PRO A 57 -5.89 12.92 -19.02
CA PRO A 57 -5.44 12.02 -17.97
C PRO A 57 -5.16 10.62 -18.50
N ALA A 58 -4.10 9.98 -18.00
CA ALA A 58 -3.79 8.59 -18.33
C ALA A 58 -4.89 7.64 -17.85
N GLU A 59 -5.00 6.47 -18.51
CA GLU A 59 -6.03 5.45 -18.21
C GLU A 59 -6.11 5.13 -16.71
N PHE A 60 -4.98 4.98 -16.03
CA PHE A 60 -4.97 4.65 -14.61
C PHE A 60 -5.54 5.76 -13.71
N VAL A 61 -5.39 7.03 -14.08
CA VAL A 61 -6.00 8.17 -13.37
C VAL A 61 -7.52 8.09 -13.49
N ILE A 62 -8.02 7.79 -14.69
CA ILE A 62 -9.46 7.62 -14.96
C ILE A 62 -10.01 6.43 -14.18
N LEU A 63 -9.28 5.31 -14.14
CA LEU A 63 -9.69 4.11 -13.40
C LEU A 63 -9.76 4.37 -11.89
N PHE A 64 -8.78 5.07 -11.30
CA PHE A 64 -8.86 5.49 -9.90
C PHE A 64 -10.04 6.42 -9.66
N LEU A 65 -10.27 7.39 -10.54
CA LEU A 65 -11.42 8.28 -10.42
C LEU A 65 -12.75 7.52 -10.46
N LEU A 66 -12.90 6.58 -11.40
CA LEU A 66 -14.11 5.75 -11.51
C LEU A 66 -14.31 4.87 -10.27
N LEU A 67 -13.22 4.29 -9.71
CA LEU A 67 -13.27 3.51 -8.49
C LEU A 67 -13.80 4.34 -7.32
N GLU A 68 -13.21 5.52 -7.10
CA GLU A 68 -13.57 6.37 -5.97
C GLU A 68 -14.98 6.96 -6.10
N ILE A 69 -15.39 7.31 -7.31
CA ILE A 69 -16.79 7.72 -7.59
C ILE A 69 -17.75 6.57 -7.29
N TRP A 70 -17.43 5.35 -7.71
CA TRP A 70 -18.24 4.18 -7.43
C TRP A 70 -18.36 3.92 -5.92
N LEU A 71 -17.24 3.91 -5.20
CA LEU A 71 -17.23 3.73 -3.75
C LEU A 71 -18.02 4.84 -3.04
N TYR A 72 -17.89 6.10 -3.48
CA TYR A 72 -18.66 7.21 -2.94
C TYR A 72 -20.17 7.00 -3.13
N ILE A 73 -20.61 6.63 -4.34
CA ILE A 73 -22.04 6.39 -4.66
C ILE A 73 -22.57 5.25 -3.78
N GLN A 74 -21.84 4.12 -3.68
CA GLN A 74 -22.30 2.98 -2.88
C GLN A 74 -22.36 3.33 -1.38
N THR A 75 -21.34 4.05 -0.87
CA THR A 75 -21.31 4.48 0.52
C THR A 75 -22.44 5.44 0.83
N TYR A 76 -22.78 6.35 -0.09
CA TYR A 76 -23.91 7.27 0.07
C TYR A 76 -25.25 6.52 0.09
N ILE A 77 -25.48 5.61 -0.84
CA ILE A 77 -26.72 4.82 -0.94
C ILE A 77 -26.89 3.93 0.33
N LYS A 78 -25.80 3.38 0.86
CA LYS A 78 -25.80 2.51 2.03
C LYS A 78 -25.69 3.27 3.37
N GLN A 79 -25.67 4.59 3.34
CA GLN A 79 -25.54 5.46 4.52
C GLN A 79 -24.27 5.17 5.36
N GLY A 80 -23.16 4.85 4.66
CA GLY A 80 -21.86 4.54 5.23
C GLY A 80 -21.02 5.77 5.55
N ASP A 81 -19.71 5.56 5.75
CA ASP A 81 -18.73 6.57 6.17
C ASP A 81 -18.24 7.42 4.99
N ILE A 82 -19.01 8.44 4.62
CA ILE A 82 -18.68 9.40 3.55
C ILE A 82 -17.37 10.17 3.82
N PRO A 83 -17.12 10.70 5.04
CA PRO A 83 -15.84 11.34 5.37
C PRO A 83 -14.63 10.46 5.05
N GLU A 84 -14.69 9.17 5.37
CA GLU A 84 -13.58 8.24 5.13
C GLU A 84 -13.34 8.01 3.63
N VAL A 85 -14.40 7.77 2.83
CA VAL A 85 -14.27 7.67 1.37
C VAL A 85 -13.64 8.93 0.79
N MET A 86 -14.12 10.10 1.18
CA MET A 86 -13.60 11.37 0.68
C MET A 86 -12.13 11.60 1.07
N ARG A 87 -11.72 11.11 2.24
CA ARG A 87 -10.33 11.17 2.71
C ARG A 87 -9.41 10.35 1.81
N VAL A 88 -9.82 9.11 1.50
CA VAL A 88 -9.04 8.20 0.64
C VAL A 88 -9.05 8.70 -0.79
N ALA A 89 -10.22 9.00 -1.36
CA ALA A 89 -10.40 9.43 -2.74
C ALA A 89 -9.51 10.63 -3.11
N ARG A 90 -9.56 11.70 -2.31
CA ARG A 90 -8.76 12.90 -2.57
C ARG A 90 -7.26 12.60 -2.65
N SER A 91 -6.77 11.76 -1.75
CA SER A 91 -5.34 11.45 -1.67
C SER A 91 -4.88 10.50 -2.77
N VAL A 92 -5.67 9.46 -3.09
CA VAL A 92 -5.36 8.49 -4.15
C VAL A 92 -5.42 9.14 -5.53
N ILE A 93 -6.46 9.94 -5.80
CA ILE A 93 -6.59 10.67 -7.05
C ILE A 93 -5.45 11.68 -7.22
N CYS A 94 -5.12 12.45 -6.17
CA CYS A 94 -4.01 13.40 -6.20
C CYS A 94 -2.68 12.70 -6.51
N MET A 95 -2.39 11.58 -5.86
CA MET A 95 -1.19 10.77 -6.12
C MET A 95 -1.14 10.29 -7.57
N ALA A 96 -2.23 9.75 -8.09
CA ALA A 96 -2.31 9.30 -9.48
C ALA A 96 -2.05 10.45 -10.47
N MET A 97 -2.65 11.63 -10.24
CA MET A 97 -2.45 12.82 -11.06
C MET A 97 -1.00 13.32 -11.02
N ILE A 98 -0.35 13.33 -9.86
CA ILE A 98 1.07 13.73 -9.72
C ILE A 98 1.95 12.81 -10.57
N PHE A 99 1.78 11.50 -10.47
CA PHE A 99 2.58 10.55 -11.26
C PHE A 99 2.33 10.64 -12.75
N ASP A 100 1.12 11.02 -13.18
CA ASP A 100 0.83 11.26 -14.59
C ASP A 100 1.46 12.55 -15.10
N LEU A 101 1.26 13.66 -14.39
CA LEU A 101 1.71 15.00 -14.79
C LEU A 101 3.24 15.18 -14.76
N PHE A 102 3.90 14.52 -13.82
CA PHE A 102 5.36 14.63 -13.62
C PHE A 102 6.13 13.41 -14.13
N SER A 103 5.51 12.62 -14.99
CA SER A 103 6.10 11.41 -15.58
C SER A 103 7.41 11.66 -16.33
N ASN A 104 7.59 12.81 -16.98
CA ASN A 104 8.81 13.18 -17.69
C ASN A 104 10.02 13.37 -16.74
N ASN A 105 9.79 13.58 -15.45
CA ASN A 105 10.81 13.74 -14.42
C ASN A 105 10.68 12.68 -13.33
N ILE A 106 10.18 11.49 -13.69
CA ILE A 106 9.87 10.42 -12.73
C ILE A 106 11.10 9.99 -11.93
N LYS A 107 12.31 10.06 -12.49
CA LYS A 107 13.57 9.76 -11.78
C LYS A 107 13.81 10.72 -10.62
N SER A 108 13.60 12.03 -10.81
CA SER A 108 13.72 13.03 -9.74
C SER A 108 12.60 12.87 -8.70
N LEU A 109 11.39 12.52 -9.12
CA LEU A 109 10.29 12.21 -8.20
C LEU A 109 10.62 10.97 -7.34
N MET A 110 11.17 9.89 -7.96
CA MET A 110 11.62 8.69 -7.25
C MET A 110 12.74 9.00 -6.25
N LYS A 111 13.67 9.89 -6.60
CA LYS A 111 14.71 10.38 -5.69
C LYS A 111 14.11 11.07 -4.47
N CYS A 112 13.18 12.00 -4.67
CA CYS A 112 12.50 12.69 -3.57
C CYS A 112 11.74 11.71 -2.67
N LEU A 113 10.98 10.77 -3.25
CA LEU A 113 10.27 9.73 -2.51
C LEU A 113 11.22 8.86 -1.68
N TYR A 114 12.33 8.40 -2.28
CA TYR A 114 13.30 7.57 -1.57
C TYR A 114 13.86 8.31 -0.34
N TYR A 115 14.34 9.54 -0.48
CA TYR A 115 14.91 10.28 0.64
C TYR A 115 13.87 10.64 1.68
N TYR A 116 12.64 10.98 1.28
CA TYR A 116 11.55 11.23 2.22
C TYR A 116 11.27 9.99 3.06
N PHE A 117 11.04 8.84 2.43
CA PHE A 117 10.82 7.59 3.13
C PHE A 117 12.00 7.19 4.01
N PHE A 118 13.23 7.30 3.49
CA PHE A 118 14.42 6.86 4.19
C PHE A 118 14.67 7.67 5.48
N VAL A 119 14.57 8.98 5.39
CA VAL A 119 14.78 9.87 6.55
C VAL A 119 13.77 9.54 7.65
N PHE A 120 12.48 9.47 7.32
CA PHE A 120 11.46 9.17 8.32
C PHE A 120 11.50 7.73 8.83
N ALA A 121 11.87 6.76 7.99
CA ALA A 121 12.06 5.37 8.44
C ALA A 121 13.22 5.25 9.42
N VAL A 122 14.35 5.93 9.17
CA VAL A 122 15.47 5.97 10.10
C VAL A 122 15.09 6.66 11.40
N ILE A 123 14.39 7.80 11.35
CA ILE A 123 13.92 8.49 12.55
C ILE A 123 12.98 7.60 13.35
N ASN A 124 12.04 6.91 12.67
CA ASN A 124 11.13 5.96 13.34
C ASN A 124 11.90 4.84 14.03
N LEU A 125 12.88 4.23 13.36
CA LEU A 125 13.70 3.16 13.94
C LEU A 125 14.51 3.67 15.16
N LEU A 126 15.09 4.87 15.06
CA LEU A 126 15.81 5.48 16.20
C LEU A 126 14.86 5.71 17.38
N LEU A 127 13.65 6.18 17.14
CA LEU A 127 12.65 6.35 18.20
C LEU A 127 12.21 5.01 18.80
N MET A 128 12.09 3.95 18.01
CA MET A 128 11.78 2.59 18.50
C MET A 128 12.88 2.06 19.43
N VAL A 129 14.15 2.35 19.12
CA VAL A 129 15.29 1.94 19.94
C VAL A 129 15.40 2.79 21.22
N LEU A 130 15.23 4.12 21.10
CA LEU A 130 15.36 5.05 22.23
C LEU A 130 14.15 5.02 23.18
N PHE A 131 12.98 4.73 22.66
CA PHE A 131 11.72 4.67 23.40
C PHE A 131 11.02 3.33 23.17
N PRO A 132 11.47 2.23 23.78
CA PRO A 132 10.92 0.89 23.55
C PRO A 132 9.42 0.77 23.89
N ASN A 133 8.93 1.62 24.78
CA ASN A 133 7.52 1.67 25.19
C ASN A 133 6.65 2.64 24.35
N GLY A 134 7.16 3.05 23.16
CA GLY A 134 6.47 3.99 22.30
C GLY A 134 6.66 5.45 22.70
N ILE A 135 6.25 6.37 21.82
CA ILE A 135 6.34 7.84 22.05
C ILE A 135 4.98 8.48 22.33
N TYR A 136 3.89 7.76 22.07
CA TYR A 136 2.53 8.16 22.39
C TYR A 136 1.63 6.94 22.57
N SER A 137 0.43 7.15 23.07
CA SER A 137 -0.52 6.08 23.36
C SER A 137 -1.86 6.36 22.67
N VAL A 138 -2.42 5.33 22.04
CA VAL A 138 -3.72 5.37 21.36
C VAL A 138 -4.63 4.31 21.95
N TYR A 139 -5.87 4.68 22.25
CA TYR A 139 -6.86 3.71 22.68
C TYR A 139 -7.28 2.85 21.48
N SER A 140 -7.02 1.56 21.57
CA SER A 140 -7.48 0.57 20.61
C SER A 140 -8.81 -0.02 21.02
N ALA A 141 -9.88 0.33 20.33
CA ALA A 141 -11.20 -0.24 20.59
C ALA A 141 -11.22 -1.76 20.33
N ALA A 142 -10.39 -2.26 19.42
CA ALA A 142 -10.30 -3.69 19.13
C ALA A 142 -9.78 -4.51 20.31
N TYR A 143 -8.86 -3.95 21.10
CA TYR A 143 -8.26 -4.62 22.25
C TYR A 143 -8.73 -4.06 23.59
N SER A 144 -9.59 -3.04 23.59
CA SER A 144 -10.06 -2.32 24.78
C SER A 144 -8.93 -1.86 25.72
N THR A 145 -7.75 -1.61 25.14
CA THR A 145 -6.54 -1.18 25.86
C THR A 145 -5.85 -0.04 25.11
N ASN A 146 -4.97 0.66 25.83
CA ASN A 146 -4.06 1.60 25.19
C ASN A 146 -2.90 0.85 24.56
N THR A 147 -2.67 1.06 23.27
CA THR A 147 -1.46 0.63 22.56
C THR A 147 -0.48 1.79 22.50
N THR A 148 0.80 1.50 22.70
CA THR A 148 1.87 2.49 22.55
C THR A 148 2.43 2.41 21.14
N GLU A 149 2.69 3.56 20.53
CA GLU A 149 3.03 3.66 19.12
C GLU A 149 4.23 4.57 18.88
N TRP A 150 4.81 4.47 17.67
CA TRP A 150 5.87 5.33 17.15
C TRP A 150 5.36 6.16 15.95
N LEU A 151 6.25 6.77 15.16
CA LEU A 151 5.85 7.71 14.09
C LEU A 151 4.82 7.14 13.11
N PHE A 152 4.93 5.86 12.77
CA PHE A 152 4.09 5.22 11.75
C PHE A 152 2.96 4.36 12.32
N GLY A 153 2.73 4.42 13.61
CA GLY A 153 1.87 3.48 14.31
C GLY A 153 2.63 2.24 14.76
N VAL A 154 1.92 1.16 15.03
CA VAL A 154 2.46 -0.12 15.51
C VAL A 154 1.98 -1.29 14.65
N GLY A 155 2.78 -2.37 14.60
CA GLY A 155 2.40 -3.63 13.97
C GLY A 155 1.98 -3.45 12.52
N ASN A 156 0.78 -3.92 12.17
CA ASN A 156 0.28 -3.88 10.79
C ASN A 156 -0.06 -2.48 10.28
N VAL A 157 -0.17 -1.46 11.13
CA VAL A 157 -0.38 -0.08 10.67
C VAL A 157 0.87 0.46 9.98
N SER A 158 2.05 0.18 10.53
CA SER A 158 3.34 0.65 10.00
C SER A 158 3.73 0.02 8.66
N ILE A 159 3.07 -1.09 8.23
CA ILE A 159 3.25 -1.70 6.91
C ILE A 159 2.94 -0.70 5.79
N SER A 160 1.92 0.14 5.99
CA SER A 160 1.50 1.16 5.01
C SER A 160 2.63 2.14 4.65
N TRP A 161 3.60 2.31 5.54
CA TRP A 161 4.79 3.14 5.35
C TRP A 161 6.00 2.36 4.84
N HIS A 162 6.39 1.32 5.57
CA HIS A 162 7.64 0.60 5.30
C HIS A 162 7.58 -0.18 3.98
N TYR A 163 6.44 -0.80 3.66
CA TYR A 163 6.35 -1.61 2.45
C TYR A 163 6.49 -0.79 1.16
N PRO A 164 5.74 0.31 0.94
CA PRO A 164 5.96 1.20 -0.20
C PRO A 164 7.35 1.83 -0.22
N ALA A 165 7.93 2.13 0.95
CA ALA A 165 9.30 2.65 1.05
C ALA A 165 10.34 1.66 0.49
N VAL A 166 10.20 0.37 0.81
CA VAL A 166 11.07 -0.70 0.27
C VAL A 166 10.87 -0.83 -1.24
N VAL A 167 9.63 -0.79 -1.74
CA VAL A 167 9.33 -0.82 -3.18
C VAL A 167 9.99 0.35 -3.91
N VAL A 168 9.81 1.58 -3.42
CA VAL A 168 10.44 2.79 -3.96
C VAL A 168 11.97 2.65 -3.97
N ALA A 169 12.56 2.16 -2.86
CA ALA A 169 14.00 2.01 -2.73
C ALA A 169 14.59 1.01 -3.73
N TRP A 170 13.93 -0.12 -3.98
CA TRP A 170 14.39 -1.10 -4.98
C TRP A 170 14.26 -0.59 -6.41
N ILE A 171 13.17 0.12 -6.74
CA ILE A 171 13.03 0.77 -8.06
C ILE A 171 14.10 1.85 -8.23
N TYR A 172 14.28 2.73 -7.25
CA TYR A 172 15.29 3.79 -7.28
C TYR A 172 16.72 3.24 -7.38
N SER A 173 17.04 2.19 -6.60
CA SER A 173 18.28 1.43 -6.72
C SER A 173 18.58 0.96 -8.13
N THR A 174 17.54 0.45 -8.80
CA THR A 174 17.65 -0.06 -10.16
C THR A 174 17.88 1.06 -11.16
N LEU A 175 17.15 2.17 -11.02
CA LEU A 175 17.34 3.36 -11.86
C LEU A 175 18.77 3.95 -11.78
N LEU A 176 19.44 3.76 -10.64
CA LEU A 176 20.83 4.21 -10.41
C LEU A 176 21.88 3.12 -10.67
N GLY A 177 21.48 1.89 -10.99
CA GLY A 177 22.41 0.76 -11.08
C GLY A 177 23.12 0.38 -9.78
N ASN A 178 22.58 0.80 -8.62
CA ASN A 178 23.22 0.64 -7.30
C ASN A 178 22.27 0.08 -6.26
N LYS A 179 22.43 -1.20 -5.92
CA LYS A 179 21.55 -1.94 -5.00
C LYS A 179 21.56 -1.46 -3.55
N LYS A 180 22.52 -0.63 -3.13
CA LYS A 180 22.67 -0.22 -1.71
C LYS A 180 21.40 0.46 -1.15
N TYR A 181 20.71 1.26 -1.95
CA TYR A 181 19.50 1.97 -1.51
C TYR A 181 18.36 1.00 -1.15
N GLY A 182 18.16 -0.05 -1.96
CA GLY A 182 17.20 -1.12 -1.66
C GLY A 182 17.56 -1.89 -0.40
N TRP A 183 18.83 -2.23 -0.23
CA TRP A 183 19.32 -2.93 0.96
C TRP A 183 19.18 -2.11 2.23
N TYR A 184 19.56 -0.82 2.22
CA TYR A 184 19.47 0.05 3.41
C TYR A 184 18.01 0.20 3.86
N MET A 185 17.10 0.48 2.93
CA MET A 185 15.69 0.60 3.26
C MET A 185 15.09 -0.72 3.76
N SER A 186 15.44 -1.85 3.11
CA SER A 186 14.99 -3.17 3.55
C SER A 186 15.49 -3.52 4.95
N ALA A 187 16.74 -3.19 5.27
CA ALA A 187 17.30 -3.41 6.60
C ALA A 187 16.58 -2.58 7.66
N VAL A 188 16.39 -1.28 7.41
CA VAL A 188 15.66 -0.40 8.35
C VAL A 188 14.24 -0.91 8.58
N ALA A 189 13.53 -1.26 7.51
CA ALA A 189 12.16 -1.76 7.61
C ALA A 189 12.08 -3.11 8.33
N LEU A 190 12.98 -4.08 8.02
CA LEU A 190 13.01 -5.37 8.71
C LEU A 190 13.30 -5.23 10.20
N ILE A 191 14.30 -4.43 10.58
CA ILE A 191 14.63 -4.20 11.99
C ILE A 191 13.43 -3.58 12.71
N SER A 192 12.78 -2.57 12.12
CA SER A 192 11.57 -1.96 12.69
C SER A 192 10.48 -3.00 12.94
N HIS A 193 10.22 -3.90 11.96
CA HIS A 193 9.18 -4.91 12.09
C HIS A 193 9.54 -6.12 12.95
N LEU A 194 10.82 -6.37 13.19
CA LEU A 194 11.26 -7.31 14.22
C LEU A 194 11.00 -6.77 15.63
N ILE A 195 11.04 -5.44 15.81
CA ILE A 195 10.70 -4.78 17.08
C ILE A 195 9.18 -4.75 17.30
N ASP A 196 8.39 -4.38 16.27
CA ASP A 196 6.95 -4.20 16.40
C ASP A 196 6.12 -5.49 16.14
N GLY A 197 6.75 -6.57 15.69
CA GLY A 197 6.14 -7.90 15.55
C GLY A 197 5.22 -8.08 14.33
N SER A 198 5.34 -7.27 13.27
CA SER A 198 4.51 -7.38 12.07
C SER A 198 4.98 -8.47 11.10
N ALA A 199 4.43 -9.67 11.23
CA ALA A 199 4.78 -10.82 10.40
C ALA A 199 4.50 -10.60 8.89
N THR A 200 3.36 -9.99 8.54
CA THR A 200 2.98 -9.75 7.14
C THR A 200 4.01 -8.88 6.41
N THR A 201 4.49 -7.83 7.07
CA THR A 201 5.50 -6.94 6.49
C THR A 201 6.83 -7.65 6.31
N ILE A 202 7.27 -8.41 7.32
CA ILE A 202 8.50 -9.21 7.25
C ILE A 202 8.43 -10.16 6.05
N VAL A 203 7.35 -10.92 5.91
CA VAL A 203 7.14 -11.84 4.77
C VAL A 203 7.20 -11.08 3.44
N GLY A 204 6.50 -9.96 3.32
CA GLY A 204 6.51 -9.15 2.11
C GLY A 204 7.92 -8.67 1.73
N ILE A 205 8.68 -8.14 2.69
CA ILE A 205 10.06 -7.67 2.44
C ILE A 205 10.99 -8.85 2.10
N LEU A 206 10.88 -9.98 2.80
CA LEU A 206 11.68 -11.16 2.50
C LEU A 206 11.42 -11.70 1.09
N ILE A 207 10.18 -11.72 0.63
CA ILE A 207 9.84 -12.09 -0.76
C ILE A 207 10.52 -11.13 -1.75
N ILE A 208 10.47 -9.81 -1.51
CA ILE A 208 11.19 -8.84 -2.35
C ILE A 208 12.69 -9.17 -2.36
N LEU A 209 13.31 -9.36 -1.21
CA LEU A 209 14.74 -9.65 -1.09
C LEU A 209 15.13 -10.95 -1.82
N LEU A 210 14.34 -12.01 -1.67
CA LEU A 210 14.57 -13.28 -2.38
C LEU A 210 14.52 -13.09 -3.90
N ILE A 211 13.49 -12.40 -4.41
CA ILE A 211 13.33 -12.19 -5.84
C ILE A 211 14.44 -11.27 -6.39
N GLN A 212 14.82 -10.21 -5.66
CA GLN A 212 15.82 -9.25 -6.13
C GLN A 212 17.25 -9.81 -6.11
N ASN A 213 17.53 -10.83 -5.31
CA ASN A 213 18.90 -11.34 -5.14
C ASN A 213 19.11 -12.75 -5.69
N ILE A 214 18.08 -13.57 -5.80
CA ILE A 214 18.17 -14.94 -6.32
C ILE A 214 17.68 -14.97 -7.77
N SER A 215 18.61 -15.23 -8.71
CA SER A 215 18.33 -15.22 -10.15
C SER A 215 17.26 -16.22 -10.57
N PHE A 216 17.14 -17.36 -9.88
CA PHE A 216 16.12 -18.37 -10.12
C PHE A 216 14.73 -17.80 -9.98
N PHE A 217 14.39 -17.14 -8.86
CA PHE A 217 13.08 -16.53 -8.64
C PHE A 217 12.80 -15.42 -9.65
N ARG A 218 13.79 -14.59 -9.98
CA ARG A 218 13.65 -13.55 -11.01
C ARG A 218 13.31 -14.10 -12.40
N LYS A 219 13.78 -15.31 -12.74
CA LYS A 219 13.50 -15.92 -14.04
C LYS A 219 12.12 -16.56 -14.11
N ILE A 220 11.65 -17.16 -13.01
CA ILE A 220 10.39 -17.91 -12.96
C ILE A 220 9.19 -17.00 -12.73
N LEU A 221 9.30 -16.02 -11.84
CA LEU A 221 8.19 -15.16 -11.44
C LEU A 221 7.90 -14.07 -12.48
N LYS A 222 7.59 -14.52 -13.72
CA LYS A 222 7.04 -13.62 -14.74
C LYS A 222 5.70 -13.05 -14.25
N PRO A 223 5.31 -11.82 -14.65
CA PRO A 223 4.12 -11.14 -14.13
C PRO A 223 2.85 -12.02 -14.15
N LYS A 224 2.57 -12.70 -15.27
CA LYS A 224 1.41 -13.59 -15.38
C LYS A 224 1.50 -14.83 -14.49
N VAL A 225 2.69 -15.42 -14.36
CA VAL A 225 2.92 -16.58 -13.48
C VAL A 225 2.69 -16.18 -12.03
N GLY A 226 3.21 -15.02 -11.61
CA GLY A 226 2.96 -14.46 -10.28
C GLY A 226 1.47 -14.33 -9.97
N CYS A 227 0.67 -13.80 -10.91
CA CYS A 227 -0.78 -13.69 -10.74
C CYS A 227 -1.46 -15.05 -10.57
N ILE A 228 -1.07 -16.05 -11.36
CA ILE A 228 -1.64 -17.41 -11.27
C ILE A 228 -1.31 -18.04 -9.91
N LEU A 229 -0.06 -17.89 -9.43
CA LEU A 229 0.35 -18.42 -8.15
C LEU A 229 -0.40 -17.77 -6.98
N VAL A 230 -0.58 -16.44 -7.02
CA VAL A 230 -1.35 -15.73 -5.99
C VAL A 230 -2.83 -16.10 -6.03
N ALA A 231 -3.44 -16.20 -7.23
CA ALA A 231 -4.82 -16.64 -7.35
C ALA A 231 -5.03 -18.06 -6.81
N ALA A 232 -4.10 -18.98 -7.09
CA ALA A 232 -4.14 -20.34 -6.55
C ALA A 232 -3.98 -20.32 -5.00
N ALA A 233 -3.03 -19.52 -4.47
CA ALA A 233 -2.86 -19.36 -3.03
C ALA A 233 -4.12 -18.79 -2.37
N PHE A 234 -4.73 -17.77 -2.95
CA PHE A 234 -5.99 -17.19 -2.44
C PHE A 234 -7.10 -18.26 -2.39
N VAL A 235 -7.30 -19.05 -3.44
CA VAL A 235 -8.32 -20.10 -3.45
C VAL A 235 -8.03 -21.16 -2.38
N ILE A 236 -6.78 -21.61 -2.23
CA ILE A 236 -6.42 -22.65 -1.26
C ILE A 236 -6.52 -22.13 0.18
N VAL A 237 -5.99 -20.94 0.46
CA VAL A 237 -5.86 -20.42 1.82
C VAL A 237 -7.17 -19.76 2.29
N VAL A 238 -7.77 -18.91 1.46
CA VAL A 238 -8.91 -18.06 1.89
C VAL A 238 -10.23 -18.76 1.63
N VAL A 239 -10.42 -19.35 0.41
CA VAL A 239 -11.69 -19.94 0.02
C VAL A 239 -11.84 -21.37 0.55
N GLN A 240 -10.84 -22.23 0.35
CA GLN A 240 -10.90 -23.63 0.78
C GLN A 240 -10.44 -23.84 2.21
N GLN A 241 -9.63 -22.91 2.76
CA GLN A 241 -9.01 -22.99 4.09
C GLN A 241 -8.20 -24.30 4.30
N LYS A 242 -7.53 -24.77 3.23
CA LYS A 242 -6.73 -26.00 3.19
C LYS A 242 -5.25 -25.65 3.12
N PHE A 243 -4.64 -25.39 4.27
CA PHE A 243 -3.23 -24.95 4.34
C PHE A 243 -2.44 -25.57 5.49
N ASP A 244 -2.87 -26.73 6.00
CA ASP A 244 -2.17 -27.44 7.09
C ASP A 244 -0.69 -27.70 6.77
N PHE A 245 -0.34 -27.83 5.48
CA PHE A 245 1.02 -27.96 5.01
C PHE A 245 1.91 -26.74 5.32
N LEU A 246 1.32 -25.58 5.60
CA LEU A 246 2.05 -24.38 6.02
C LEU A 246 2.27 -24.29 7.53
N GLN A 247 1.75 -25.24 8.33
CA GLN A 247 1.88 -25.24 9.80
C GLN A 247 3.33 -25.06 10.27
N PRO A 248 4.35 -25.75 9.74
CA PRO A 248 5.73 -25.56 10.18
C PRO A 248 6.22 -24.13 9.97
N PHE A 249 5.76 -23.45 8.91
CA PHE A 249 6.11 -22.06 8.62
C PHE A 249 5.32 -21.07 9.48
N ILE A 250 3.99 -21.24 9.57
CA ILE A 250 3.11 -20.33 10.29
C ILE A 250 3.38 -20.41 11.80
N VAL A 251 3.39 -21.61 12.36
CA VAL A 251 3.56 -21.82 13.81
C VAL A 251 5.03 -21.80 14.18
N GLY A 252 5.88 -22.54 13.43
CA GLY A 252 7.28 -22.70 13.78
C GLY A 252 8.15 -21.48 13.51
N PHE A 253 7.93 -20.78 12.40
CA PHE A 253 8.76 -19.62 12.01
C PHE A 253 8.12 -18.28 12.35
N LEU A 254 6.82 -18.09 12.07
CA LEU A 254 6.13 -16.81 12.32
C LEU A 254 5.57 -16.71 13.74
N GLY A 255 5.52 -17.80 14.52
CA GLY A 255 4.95 -17.80 15.86
C GLY A 255 3.46 -17.45 15.91
N LYS A 256 2.71 -17.70 14.82
CA LYS A 256 1.27 -17.42 14.71
C LYS A 256 0.48 -18.74 14.80
N ASP A 257 -0.78 -18.65 15.23
CA ASP A 257 -1.70 -19.79 15.25
C ASP A 257 -2.23 -20.10 13.84
N MET A 258 -2.75 -21.33 13.65
CA MET A 258 -3.31 -21.77 12.37
C MET A 258 -4.66 -21.13 12.02
N THR A 259 -5.28 -20.39 12.93
CA THR A 259 -6.50 -19.60 12.64
C THR A 259 -6.18 -18.25 12.01
N PHE A 260 -4.89 -17.92 11.83
CA PHE A 260 -4.43 -16.59 11.44
C PHE A 260 -4.99 -15.50 12.38
N THR A 261 -4.97 -15.78 13.67
CA THR A 261 -5.54 -14.88 14.70
C THR A 261 -7.04 -14.61 14.43
N GLY A 262 -7.79 -15.70 14.12
CA GLY A 262 -9.24 -15.67 13.87
C GLY A 262 -9.70 -15.21 12.48
N ARG A 263 -8.78 -14.91 11.58
CA ARG A 263 -9.12 -14.42 10.22
C ARG A 263 -9.95 -15.41 9.40
N LEU A 264 -9.81 -16.73 9.64
CA LEU A 264 -10.61 -17.75 8.93
C LEU A 264 -12.12 -17.53 9.05
N MET A 265 -12.59 -17.19 10.26
CA MET A 265 -14.00 -16.87 10.50
C MET A 265 -14.40 -15.59 9.77
N ILE A 266 -13.56 -14.55 9.83
CA ILE A 266 -13.79 -13.28 9.15
C ILE A 266 -13.90 -13.51 7.64
N TRP A 267 -13.00 -14.29 7.03
CA TRP A 267 -13.04 -14.59 5.59
C TRP A 267 -14.30 -15.33 5.19
N LYS A 268 -14.71 -16.36 5.97
CA LYS A 268 -15.96 -17.09 5.75
C LYS A 268 -17.17 -16.15 5.79
N ASN A 269 -17.24 -15.28 6.78
CA ASN A 269 -18.33 -14.32 6.92
C ASN A 269 -18.31 -13.26 5.82
N ALA A 270 -17.12 -12.76 5.43
CA ALA A 270 -16.96 -11.84 4.31
C ALA A 270 -17.46 -12.45 2.99
N ILE A 271 -17.09 -13.69 2.70
CA ILE A 271 -17.58 -14.40 1.50
C ILE A 271 -19.12 -14.50 1.54
N ASN A 272 -19.71 -14.88 2.68
CA ASN A 272 -21.16 -14.95 2.82
C ASN A 272 -21.84 -13.59 2.65
N ALA A 273 -21.25 -12.53 3.16
CA ALA A 273 -21.74 -11.17 2.99
C ALA A 273 -21.66 -10.73 1.51
N ILE A 274 -20.53 -10.96 0.85
CA ILE A 274 -20.31 -10.64 -0.56
C ILE A 274 -21.36 -11.36 -1.43
N LEU A 275 -21.65 -12.64 -1.16
CA LEU A 275 -22.67 -13.41 -1.91
C LEU A 275 -24.08 -12.83 -1.75
N LYS A 276 -24.38 -12.15 -0.64
CA LYS A 276 -25.69 -11.49 -0.45
C LYS A 276 -25.80 -10.17 -1.22
N ASN A 277 -24.69 -9.50 -1.48
CA ASN A 277 -24.65 -8.22 -2.20
C ASN A 277 -23.47 -8.14 -3.20
N PRO A 278 -23.46 -9.03 -4.23
CA PRO A 278 -22.26 -9.28 -5.01
C PRO A 278 -21.88 -8.13 -5.97
N ILE A 279 -22.86 -7.37 -6.47
CA ILE A 279 -22.61 -6.36 -7.53
C ILE A 279 -22.09 -5.06 -6.95
N SER A 280 -22.75 -4.57 -5.93
CA SER A 280 -22.52 -3.21 -5.38
C SER A 280 -21.71 -3.19 -4.08
N GLY A 281 -21.60 -4.31 -3.37
CA GLY A 281 -21.00 -4.35 -2.05
C GLY A 281 -21.82 -3.58 -0.99
N TYR A 282 -21.17 -3.25 0.09
CA TYR A 282 -21.79 -2.57 1.23
C TYR A 282 -21.41 -1.09 1.36
N GLY A 283 -20.57 -0.55 0.47
CA GLY A 283 -19.94 0.73 0.64
C GLY A 283 -18.86 0.70 1.74
N VAL A 284 -18.27 1.84 2.05
CA VAL A 284 -17.39 1.99 3.20
C VAL A 284 -18.26 2.18 4.43
N MET A 285 -18.31 1.17 5.30
CA MET A 285 -19.13 1.14 6.49
C MET A 285 -18.41 1.83 7.68
N TYR A 286 -19.18 2.34 8.62
CA TYR A 286 -18.60 2.72 9.92
C TYR A 286 -18.04 1.49 10.64
N SER A 287 -16.88 1.64 11.27
CA SER A 287 -16.18 0.53 11.95
C SER A 287 -17.05 -0.19 12.99
N LYS A 288 -18.00 0.51 13.64
CA LYS A 288 -18.94 -0.05 14.62
C LYS A 288 -19.98 -1.00 14.00
N ASP A 289 -20.26 -0.88 12.70
CA ASP A 289 -21.33 -1.63 12.02
C ASP A 289 -20.79 -2.89 11.33
N ILE A 290 -19.47 -2.92 11.01
CA ILE A 290 -18.80 -4.03 10.33
C ILE A 290 -18.90 -5.35 11.08
N PRO A 291 -18.75 -5.41 12.42
CA PRO A 291 -18.85 -6.66 13.18
C PRO A 291 -20.17 -7.41 12.99
N SER A 292 -21.25 -6.71 12.68
CA SER A 292 -22.57 -7.33 12.42
C SER A 292 -22.54 -8.25 11.18
N LEU A 293 -21.63 -8.03 10.24
CA LEU A 293 -21.46 -8.81 9.02
C LEU A 293 -20.26 -9.75 9.09
N LEU A 294 -19.13 -9.28 9.64
CA LEU A 294 -17.87 -10.03 9.68
C LEU A 294 -17.68 -10.86 10.94
N GLY A 295 -18.45 -10.58 11.97
CA GLY A 295 -18.49 -11.34 13.20
C GLY A 295 -17.71 -10.72 14.35
N ILE A 296 -18.07 -11.19 15.54
CA ILE A 296 -17.42 -10.92 16.82
C ILE A 296 -16.69 -12.22 17.17
N MET A 297 -15.44 -12.14 17.60
CA MET A 297 -14.67 -13.33 18.03
C MET A 297 -14.94 -13.62 19.49
N PRO A 298 -15.56 -14.77 19.81
CA PRO A 298 -15.95 -15.08 21.20
C PRO A 298 -14.83 -15.64 22.08
N ASP A 299 -13.74 -16.17 21.51
CA ASP A 299 -12.83 -17.09 22.24
C ASP A 299 -11.35 -16.69 22.24
N VAL A 300 -11.03 -15.42 22.17
CA VAL A 300 -9.65 -14.96 22.39
C VAL A 300 -9.63 -14.25 23.74
N ASP A 301 -8.59 -14.45 24.53
CA ASP A 301 -8.35 -13.75 25.82
C ASP A 301 -8.28 -12.20 25.68
N TYR A 302 -8.65 -11.70 24.53
CA TYR A 302 -8.80 -10.29 24.20
C TYR A 302 -10.29 -9.96 24.09
N ILE A 303 -10.69 -8.87 24.72
CA ILE A 303 -12.02 -8.26 24.51
C ILE A 303 -12.03 -7.68 23.09
N TRP A 304 -12.33 -8.51 22.11
CA TRP A 304 -12.44 -8.07 20.71
C TRP A 304 -13.80 -7.42 20.49
N ALA A 305 -13.79 -6.15 20.14
CA ALA A 305 -15.02 -5.45 19.77
C ALA A 305 -15.61 -5.91 18.41
N GLY A 306 -14.96 -6.86 17.75
CA GLY A 306 -15.33 -7.40 16.44
C GLY A 306 -14.42 -6.99 15.31
N ALA A 307 -14.57 -7.66 14.15
CA ALA A 307 -13.79 -7.38 12.96
C ALA A 307 -14.15 -6.00 12.39
N THR A 308 -13.13 -5.17 12.13
CA THR A 308 -13.27 -3.83 11.54
C THR A 308 -13.03 -3.81 10.03
N HIS A 309 -12.51 -4.90 9.45
CA HIS A 309 -12.25 -5.09 8.03
C HIS A 309 -12.04 -6.58 7.72
N CYS A 310 -11.96 -6.94 6.43
CA CYS A 310 -11.87 -8.34 6.01
C CYS A 310 -10.51 -9.01 6.29
N HIS A 311 -9.46 -8.28 6.65
CA HIS A 311 -8.08 -8.79 6.76
C HIS A 311 -7.60 -9.57 5.52
N ASP A 312 -8.14 -9.26 4.38
CA ASP A 312 -7.78 -9.73 3.04
C ASP A 312 -8.24 -8.66 2.06
N ASN A 313 -7.32 -8.16 1.24
CA ASN A 313 -7.63 -7.01 0.39
C ASN A 313 -8.57 -7.37 -0.77
N TYR A 314 -8.52 -8.61 -1.26
CA TYR A 314 -9.39 -9.05 -2.35
C TYR A 314 -10.85 -9.17 -1.88
N LEU A 315 -11.05 -9.74 -0.68
CA LEU A 315 -12.36 -9.78 -0.04
C LEU A 315 -12.83 -8.37 0.33
N GLN A 316 -11.93 -7.51 0.82
CA GLN A 316 -12.26 -6.14 1.20
C GLN A 316 -12.78 -5.33 0.01
N ILE A 317 -12.11 -5.41 -1.15
CA ILE A 317 -12.55 -4.74 -2.40
C ILE A 317 -13.96 -5.20 -2.80
N LEU A 318 -14.21 -6.53 -2.75
CA LEU A 318 -15.51 -7.10 -3.09
C LEU A 318 -16.57 -6.79 -2.02
N PHE A 319 -16.19 -6.74 -0.76
CA PHE A 319 -17.08 -6.39 0.35
C PHE A 319 -17.54 -4.94 0.26
N THR A 320 -16.61 -4.00 0.01
CA THR A 320 -16.94 -2.56 -0.05
C THR A 320 -17.61 -2.16 -1.35
N GLY A 321 -17.06 -2.56 -2.49
CA GLY A 321 -17.50 -2.07 -3.81
C GLY A 321 -18.08 -3.11 -4.75
N GLY A 322 -18.21 -4.37 -4.30
CA GLY A 322 -18.76 -5.48 -5.09
C GLY A 322 -17.92 -5.81 -6.34
N LEU A 323 -18.52 -6.54 -7.26
CA LEU A 323 -17.90 -6.92 -8.54
C LEU A 323 -17.49 -5.71 -9.38
N VAL A 324 -18.20 -4.58 -9.28
CA VAL A 324 -17.84 -3.36 -10.05
C VAL A 324 -16.47 -2.85 -9.61
N ALA A 325 -16.23 -2.69 -8.30
CA ALA A 325 -14.92 -2.30 -7.79
C ALA A 325 -13.85 -3.36 -8.13
N GLY A 326 -14.18 -4.64 -7.97
CA GLY A 326 -13.31 -5.76 -8.36
C GLY A 326 -12.86 -5.69 -9.82
N VAL A 327 -13.75 -5.40 -10.75
CA VAL A 327 -13.43 -5.22 -12.18
C VAL A 327 -12.49 -4.03 -12.40
N ILE A 328 -12.74 -2.90 -11.74
CA ILE A 328 -11.87 -1.72 -11.88
C ILE A 328 -10.47 -2.03 -11.36
N TYR A 329 -10.33 -2.69 -10.20
CA TYR A 329 -9.04 -3.15 -9.68
C TYR A 329 -8.34 -4.12 -10.65
N LEU A 330 -9.08 -5.06 -11.23
CA LEU A 330 -8.53 -5.97 -12.24
C LEU A 330 -8.04 -5.23 -13.50
N LEU A 331 -8.72 -4.16 -13.92
CA LEU A 331 -8.27 -3.32 -15.04
C LEU A 331 -6.98 -2.57 -14.70
N LEU A 332 -6.85 -2.02 -13.48
CA LEU A 332 -5.61 -1.40 -13.00
C LEU A 332 -4.45 -2.41 -13.02
N TYR A 333 -4.63 -3.58 -12.44
CA TYR A 333 -3.60 -4.63 -12.43
C TYR A 333 -3.29 -5.16 -13.84
N ARG A 334 -4.30 -5.32 -14.69
CA ARG A 334 -4.11 -5.72 -16.09
C ARG A 334 -3.23 -4.73 -16.85
N SER A 335 -3.43 -3.43 -16.67
CA SER A 335 -2.59 -2.39 -17.29
C SER A 335 -1.14 -2.54 -16.86
N ALA A 336 -0.87 -2.68 -15.54
CA ALA A 336 0.47 -2.91 -15.00
C ALA A 336 1.09 -4.21 -15.54
N ILE A 337 0.38 -5.34 -15.44
CA ILE A 337 0.87 -6.67 -15.86
C ILE A 337 1.18 -6.71 -17.35
N LYS A 338 0.35 -6.06 -18.19
CA LYS A 338 0.59 -5.95 -19.64
C LYS A 338 1.92 -5.26 -19.91
N GLN A 339 2.15 -4.08 -19.33
CA GLN A 339 3.38 -3.31 -19.52
C GLN A 339 4.63 -4.08 -19.03
N LEU A 340 4.54 -4.69 -17.85
CA LEU A 340 5.62 -5.48 -17.26
C LEU A 340 5.94 -6.74 -18.10
N THR A 341 4.91 -7.39 -18.66
CA THR A 341 5.09 -8.58 -19.52
C THR A 341 5.76 -8.21 -20.85
N GLN A 342 5.36 -7.09 -21.44
CA GLN A 342 5.93 -6.60 -22.69
C GLN A 342 7.42 -6.21 -22.55
N ASN A 343 7.82 -5.76 -21.37
CA ASN A 343 9.17 -5.30 -21.07
C ASN A 343 9.92 -6.25 -20.11
N TRP A 344 9.54 -7.53 -20.05
CA TRP A 344 10.01 -8.48 -19.04
C TRP A 344 11.54 -8.58 -18.92
N GLU A 345 12.27 -8.47 -20.03
CA GLU A 345 13.73 -8.58 -19.99
C GLU A 345 14.43 -7.36 -19.37
N HIS A 346 13.71 -6.24 -19.27
CA HIS A 346 14.26 -5.00 -18.73
C HIS A 346 14.43 -5.07 -17.19
N PRO A 347 15.58 -4.61 -16.62
CA PRO A 347 15.85 -4.70 -15.17
C PRO A 347 14.76 -4.06 -14.29
N VAL A 348 14.28 -2.88 -14.68
CA VAL A 348 13.21 -2.15 -13.95
C VAL A 348 11.91 -2.95 -13.95
N ALA A 349 11.53 -3.57 -15.08
CA ALA A 349 10.33 -4.41 -15.15
C ALA A 349 10.43 -5.63 -14.24
N LYS A 350 11.61 -6.28 -14.18
CA LYS A 350 11.86 -7.42 -13.26
C LYS A 350 11.72 -7.01 -11.78
N VAL A 351 12.26 -5.85 -11.42
CA VAL A 351 12.15 -5.33 -10.05
C VAL A 351 10.71 -5.02 -9.68
N ILE A 352 10.00 -4.25 -10.52
CA ILE A 352 8.60 -3.90 -10.27
C ILE A 352 7.72 -5.15 -10.21
N SER A 353 7.95 -6.14 -11.09
CA SER A 353 7.22 -7.42 -11.07
C SER A 353 7.42 -8.19 -9.77
N GLY A 354 8.64 -8.23 -9.24
CA GLY A 354 8.94 -8.87 -7.96
C GLY A 354 8.27 -8.14 -6.79
N CYS A 355 8.29 -6.81 -6.77
CA CYS A 355 7.58 -6.00 -5.79
C CYS A 355 6.06 -6.19 -5.88
N LEU A 356 5.51 -6.21 -7.09
CA LEU A 356 4.08 -6.41 -7.31
C LEU A 356 3.63 -7.83 -6.90
N PHE A 357 4.43 -8.86 -7.19
CA PHE A 357 4.16 -10.22 -6.71
C PHE A 357 4.12 -10.28 -5.19
N SER A 358 5.13 -9.73 -4.51
CA SER A 358 5.14 -9.64 -3.05
C SER A 358 3.93 -8.88 -2.52
N PHE A 359 3.54 -7.78 -3.18
CA PHE A 359 2.34 -7.01 -2.84
C PHE A 359 1.08 -7.86 -2.93
N PHE A 360 0.92 -8.63 -3.99
CA PHE A 360 -0.20 -9.55 -4.13
C PHE A 360 -0.25 -10.62 -3.04
N VAL A 361 0.91 -11.11 -2.60
CA VAL A 361 0.98 -12.10 -1.49
C VAL A 361 0.51 -11.50 -0.18
N ILE A 362 0.98 -10.30 0.19
CA ILE A 362 0.59 -9.67 1.47
C ILE A 362 -0.89 -9.26 1.49
N GLN A 363 -1.51 -9.02 0.35
CA GLN A 363 -2.94 -8.73 0.23
C GLN A 363 -3.83 -9.92 0.62
N ILE A 364 -3.32 -11.16 0.63
CA ILE A 364 -4.07 -12.34 1.09
C ILE A 364 -4.34 -12.28 2.61
N SER A 365 -3.45 -11.63 3.36
CA SER A 365 -3.53 -11.61 4.82
C SER A 365 -3.71 -10.20 5.42
N GLU A 366 -3.84 -9.16 4.59
CA GLU A 366 -4.04 -7.79 5.07
C GLU A 366 -4.91 -6.98 4.10
N ALA A 367 -5.76 -6.10 4.62
CA ALA A 367 -6.60 -5.19 3.84
C ALA A 367 -5.99 -3.78 3.84
N PHE A 368 -6.04 -3.11 2.69
CA PHE A 368 -5.36 -1.83 2.46
C PHE A 368 -6.25 -0.75 1.88
N ASP A 369 -7.56 -0.95 1.88
CA ASP A 369 -8.52 -0.03 1.25
C ASP A 369 -8.49 1.40 1.82
N ASN A 370 -8.15 1.56 3.08
CA ASN A 370 -7.99 2.86 3.74
C ASN A 370 -6.52 3.33 3.86
N CYS A 371 -5.56 2.52 3.42
CA CYS A 371 -4.13 2.79 3.53
C CYS A 371 -3.61 3.53 2.29
N ILE A 372 -3.75 4.86 2.25
CA ILE A 372 -3.45 5.71 1.08
C ILE A 372 -2.06 5.44 0.49
N ILE A 373 -1.03 5.34 1.33
CA ILE A 373 0.37 5.24 0.88
C ILE A 373 0.62 3.92 0.14
N ILE A 374 -0.11 2.86 0.45
CA ILE A 374 0.05 1.56 -0.19
C ILE A 374 -0.35 1.58 -1.67
N TYR A 375 -1.29 2.48 -2.07
CA TYR A 375 -1.68 2.67 -3.47
C TYR A 375 -0.51 3.12 -4.35
N LEU A 376 0.55 3.67 -3.75
CA LEU A 376 1.80 4.01 -4.45
C LEU A 376 2.38 2.80 -5.18
N VAL A 377 2.25 1.59 -4.61
CA VAL A 377 2.73 0.36 -5.26
C VAL A 377 2.01 0.11 -6.59
N ILE A 378 0.69 0.32 -6.62
CA ILE A 378 -0.13 0.18 -7.84
C ILE A 378 0.23 1.29 -8.83
N VAL A 379 0.35 2.53 -8.35
CA VAL A 379 0.71 3.70 -9.18
C VAL A 379 2.08 3.51 -9.83
N LEU A 380 3.07 2.99 -9.10
CA LEU A 380 4.40 2.67 -9.66
C LEU A 380 4.33 1.54 -10.70
N ALA A 381 3.52 0.52 -10.44
CA ALA A 381 3.37 -0.61 -11.36
C ALA A 381 2.70 -0.19 -12.69
N VAL A 382 1.66 0.63 -12.67
CA VAL A 382 1.02 1.15 -13.90
C VAL A 382 1.86 2.19 -14.63
N ASN A 383 2.85 2.80 -13.97
CA ASN A 383 3.84 3.69 -14.57
C ASN A 383 5.15 2.97 -14.96
N SER A 384 5.16 1.64 -15.00
CA SER A 384 6.37 0.86 -15.27
C SER A 384 7.07 1.22 -16.59
N LYS A 385 6.32 1.53 -17.65
CA LYS A 385 6.89 1.99 -18.93
C LYS A 385 7.69 3.28 -18.74
N ARG A 386 7.15 4.28 -18.05
CA ARG A 386 7.81 5.56 -17.78
C ARG A 386 9.08 5.39 -16.94
N LEU A 387 9.06 4.46 -15.99
CA LEU A 387 10.23 4.11 -15.18
C LEU A 387 11.29 3.38 -16.01
N ILE A 388 10.88 2.56 -16.99
CA ILE A 388 11.78 1.90 -17.93
C ILE A 388 12.44 2.93 -18.85
N ASP A 389 11.66 3.87 -19.39
CA ASP A 389 12.16 4.94 -20.23
C ASP A 389 13.16 5.83 -19.48
N ALA A 390 12.88 6.16 -18.22
CA ALA A 390 13.77 6.94 -17.35
C ALA A 390 15.10 6.24 -17.01
N TYR A 391 15.17 4.91 -17.05
CA TYR A 391 16.42 4.15 -16.87
C TYR A 391 17.40 4.36 -18.03
N GLN A 392 16.91 4.59 -19.24
CA GLN A 392 17.71 4.77 -20.46
C GLN A 392 18.18 6.21 -20.67
N GLU A 393 17.60 7.18 -19.95
CA GLU A 393 18.00 8.58 -20.02
C GLU A 393 19.35 8.80 -19.31
N PRO A 394 20.37 9.39 -19.99
CA PRO A 394 21.61 9.78 -19.33
C PRO A 394 21.34 10.82 -18.23
N ASP A 395 22.10 10.74 -17.14
CA ASP A 395 22.05 11.73 -16.06
C ASP A 395 22.58 13.08 -16.55
N TYR A 396 21.71 13.97 -16.99
CA TYR A 396 22.05 15.38 -17.24
C TYR A 396 22.25 16.21 -15.96
N GLU A 397 22.36 15.58 -14.77
CA GLU A 397 22.54 16.29 -13.50
C GLU A 397 23.98 16.75 -13.22
N HIS A 398 24.91 16.62 -14.20
CA HIS A 398 26.32 17.06 -14.04
C HIS A 398 26.71 18.20 -14.99
N VAL A 399 25.85 19.21 -15.15
CA VAL A 399 26.26 20.50 -15.74
C VAL A 399 25.82 21.62 -14.80
#